data_a39a1197c0a94d6fd8c0a3bb2ea398ab
#
_entry.id   a39a1197c0a94d6fd8c0a3bb2ea398ab
#
_cell.length_a   1.000
_cell.length_b   1.000
_cell.length_c   1.000
_cell.angle_alpha   90.00
_cell.angle_beta   90.00
_cell.angle_gamma   90.00
#
_symmetry.space_group_name_H-M   'P 1'
#
loop_
_entity.id
_entity.type
_entity.pdbx_description
1 polymer ?
#
loop_
_entity_poly.entity_id
_entity_poly.type
_entity_poly.pdbx_seq_one_letter_code
_entity_poly.pdbx_strand_id
1 'polypeptide(L)'
;MSRCRSLKMSILRAKQVFFAAALLSLAGCETEPSGIQNAKVQMAARIAAEPTGDYYIGRRYFKPDFKFWGYVRRPGQPWNTAQLVMLNEKKKLAPDREALKFGSDNNYEYKLYGSFSGDKVYEPASNRVYPEFVVTRFELISTNPPPIFKTQLSGRADAAQTRFVIEKPEPEF
;
A
#
# COMPACT_ATOMS: atom_id res chain seq x y z
N MET A 1 -57.55 -43.07 -15.17
CA MET A 1 -57.17 -41.63 -14.99
C MET A 1 -56.03 -41.45 -13.98
N SER A 2 -55.00 -42.32 -13.92
CA SER A 2 -53.96 -42.29 -12.87
C SER A 2 -52.53 -42.06 -13.36
N ARG A 3 -52.27 -41.95 -14.68
CA ARG A 3 -50.88 -41.75 -15.22
C ARG A 3 -50.45 -40.29 -15.40
N CYS A 4 -51.36 -39.33 -15.35
CA CYS A 4 -51.05 -37.92 -15.64
C CYS A 4 -50.52 -37.13 -14.46
N ARG A 5 -50.76 -37.58 -13.20
CA ARG A 5 -50.29 -36.89 -11.97
C ARG A 5 -48.80 -37.16 -11.65
N SER A 6 -48.31 -38.38 -12.01
CA SER A 6 -46.91 -38.75 -11.72
C SER A 6 -45.88 -37.95 -12.54
N LEU A 7 -46.21 -37.64 -13.80
CA LEU A 7 -45.30 -36.94 -14.69
C LEU A 7 -45.06 -35.46 -14.29
N LYS A 8 -46.14 -34.81 -13.79
CA LYS A 8 -46.02 -33.41 -13.36
C LYS A 8 -45.19 -33.24 -12.11
N MET A 9 -45.24 -34.19 -11.18
CA MET A 9 -44.48 -34.18 -9.95
C MET A 9 -42.96 -34.41 -10.19
N SER A 10 -42.58 -35.22 -11.15
CA SER A 10 -41.18 -35.45 -11.51
C SER A 10 -40.54 -34.24 -12.16
N ILE A 11 -41.28 -33.50 -13.00
CA ILE A 11 -40.77 -32.26 -13.65
C ILE A 11 -40.58 -31.16 -12.64
N LEU A 12 -41.45 -31.05 -11.63
CA LEU A 12 -41.34 -30.03 -10.58
C LEU A 12 -40.11 -30.26 -9.68
N ARG A 13 -39.86 -31.52 -9.33
CA ARG A 13 -38.66 -31.90 -8.53
C ARG A 13 -37.35 -31.70 -9.30
N ALA A 14 -37.35 -31.98 -10.60
CA ALA A 14 -36.18 -31.73 -11.46
C ALA A 14 -35.84 -30.22 -11.56
N LYS A 15 -36.85 -29.35 -11.68
CA LYS A 15 -36.64 -27.90 -11.69
C LYS A 15 -36.15 -27.33 -10.37
N GLN A 16 -36.58 -27.88 -9.23
CA GLN A 16 -36.08 -27.46 -7.91
C GLN A 16 -34.62 -27.86 -7.66
N VAL A 17 -34.22 -29.04 -8.12
CA VAL A 17 -32.81 -29.50 -7.99
C VAL A 17 -31.89 -28.67 -8.88
N PHE A 18 -32.30 -28.30 -10.09
CA PHE A 18 -31.51 -27.41 -10.97
C PHE A 18 -31.38 -25.99 -10.43
N PHE A 19 -32.41 -25.46 -9.76
CA PHE A 19 -32.36 -24.12 -9.17
C PHE A 19 -31.49 -24.08 -7.90
N ALA A 20 -31.48 -25.16 -7.12
CA ALA A 20 -30.60 -25.28 -5.95
C ALA A 20 -29.12 -25.45 -6.34
N ALA A 21 -28.83 -26.16 -7.45
CA ALA A 21 -27.47 -26.33 -7.96
C ALA A 21 -26.90 -25.03 -8.57
N ALA A 22 -27.75 -24.19 -9.17
CA ALA A 22 -27.32 -22.91 -9.75
C ALA A 22 -27.00 -21.83 -8.69
N LEU A 23 -27.56 -21.93 -7.47
CA LEU A 23 -27.30 -21.02 -6.37
C LEU A 23 -25.99 -21.33 -5.61
N LEU A 24 -25.48 -22.55 -5.72
CA LEU A 24 -24.22 -22.96 -5.08
C LEU A 24 -22.96 -22.54 -5.86
N SER A 25 -23.09 -22.13 -7.11
CA SER A 25 -21.97 -21.73 -7.96
C SER A 25 -21.59 -20.24 -7.84
N LEU A 26 -22.28 -19.43 -7.02
CA LEU A 26 -21.99 -18.01 -6.81
C LEU A 26 -21.19 -17.70 -5.54
N ALA A 27 -20.83 -18.73 -4.77
CA ALA A 27 -20.00 -18.55 -3.57
C ALA A 27 -18.50 -18.80 -3.86
N GLY A 28 -18.02 -18.32 -5.00
CA GLY A 28 -16.60 -18.13 -5.24
C GLY A 28 -16.12 -16.86 -4.54
N CYS A 29 -16.21 -16.81 -3.20
CA CYS A 29 -15.39 -15.88 -2.45
C CYS A 29 -13.94 -16.31 -2.64
N GLU A 30 -13.16 -15.55 -3.38
CA GLU A 30 -11.70 -15.63 -3.31
C GLU A 30 -11.33 -15.35 -1.86
N THR A 31 -11.09 -16.41 -1.10
CA THR A 31 -10.65 -16.30 0.30
C THR A 31 -9.16 -15.94 0.23
N GLU A 32 -8.86 -14.67 0.40
CA GLU A 32 -7.46 -14.24 0.59
C GLU A 32 -6.84 -15.02 1.76
N PRO A 33 -5.53 -15.36 1.68
CA PRO A 33 -4.84 -16.04 2.78
C PRO A 33 -5.08 -15.30 4.09
N SER A 34 -5.50 -16.03 5.13
CA SER A 34 -5.87 -15.46 6.44
C SER A 34 -4.79 -14.54 7.06
N GLY A 35 -3.52 -14.79 6.75
CA GLY A 35 -2.40 -13.95 7.18
C GLY A 35 -2.39 -12.55 6.57
N ILE A 36 -2.73 -12.41 5.29
CA ILE A 36 -2.81 -11.11 4.61
C ILE A 36 -3.99 -10.30 5.15
N GLN A 37 -5.14 -10.93 5.32
CA GLN A 37 -6.32 -10.28 5.89
C GLN A 37 -6.04 -9.74 7.29
N ASN A 38 -5.39 -10.53 8.15
CA ASN A 38 -5.00 -10.10 9.49
C ASN A 38 -4.02 -8.92 9.45
N ALA A 39 -3.04 -8.93 8.54
CA ALA A 39 -2.10 -7.83 8.37
C ALA A 39 -2.80 -6.53 7.96
N LYS A 40 -3.77 -6.59 7.05
CA LYS A 40 -4.59 -5.46 6.62
C LYS A 40 -5.39 -4.86 7.79
N VAL A 41 -6.08 -5.71 8.56
CA VAL A 41 -6.86 -5.27 9.73
C VAL A 41 -5.96 -4.61 10.77
N GLN A 42 -4.81 -5.18 11.05
CA GLN A 42 -3.84 -4.59 12.00
C GLN A 42 -3.30 -3.26 11.50
N MET A 43 -2.99 -3.14 10.21
CA MET A 43 -2.54 -1.89 9.61
C MET A 43 -3.62 -0.82 9.74
N ALA A 44 -4.86 -1.11 9.37
CA ALA A 44 -5.99 -0.18 9.49
C ALA A 44 -6.19 0.29 10.93
N ALA A 45 -6.11 -0.63 11.90
CA ALA A 45 -6.22 -0.29 13.32
C ALA A 45 -5.08 0.61 13.80
N ARG A 46 -3.84 0.36 13.35
CA ARG A 46 -2.67 1.23 13.67
C ARG A 46 -2.85 2.63 13.09
N ILE A 47 -3.29 2.73 11.82
CA ILE A 47 -3.55 4.02 11.18
C ILE A 47 -4.64 4.79 11.91
N ALA A 48 -5.74 4.13 12.28
CA ALA A 48 -6.83 4.76 13.01
C ALA A 48 -6.42 5.26 14.41
N ALA A 49 -5.42 4.65 15.02
CA ALA A 49 -4.87 5.05 16.33
C ALA A 49 -3.78 6.14 16.23
N GLU A 50 -3.39 6.57 15.04
CA GLU A 50 -2.37 7.61 14.87
C GLU A 50 -2.85 8.96 15.43
N PRO A 51 -2.09 9.59 16.35
CA PRO A 51 -2.44 10.90 16.87
C PRO A 51 -2.47 11.95 15.74
N THR A 52 -3.47 12.80 15.76
CA THR A 52 -3.51 13.96 14.88
C THR A 52 -2.41 14.97 15.23
N GLY A 53 -1.90 15.68 14.24
CA GLY A 53 -0.86 16.68 14.46
C GLY A 53 -0.38 17.32 13.17
N ASP A 54 0.44 18.36 13.29
CA ASP A 54 1.02 19.04 12.13
C ASP A 54 2.33 18.36 11.70
N TYR A 55 2.19 17.12 11.26
CA TYR A 55 3.23 16.30 10.67
C TYR A 55 2.65 15.36 9.62
N TYR A 56 3.53 14.67 8.92
CA TYR A 56 3.19 13.61 7.97
C TYR A 56 3.78 12.28 8.46
N ILE A 57 3.13 11.18 8.14
CA ILE A 57 3.72 9.85 8.22
C ILE A 57 4.36 9.55 6.89
N GLY A 58 5.64 9.16 6.89
CA GLY A 58 6.37 8.93 5.64
C GLY A 58 7.24 7.69 5.66
N ARG A 59 7.39 7.10 4.49
CA ARG A 59 8.40 6.07 4.15
C ARG A 59 9.46 6.72 3.30
N ARG A 60 10.69 6.74 3.81
CA ARG A 60 11.82 7.35 3.13
C ARG A 60 12.64 6.30 2.41
N TYR A 61 13.20 6.70 1.27
CA TYR A 61 14.06 5.87 0.44
C TYR A 61 15.21 6.67 -0.14
N PHE A 62 16.32 6.00 -0.34
CA PHE A 62 17.45 6.48 -1.13
C PHE A 62 17.80 5.45 -2.20
N LYS A 63 17.98 5.93 -3.43
CA LYS A 63 18.64 5.21 -4.52
C LYS A 63 19.58 6.18 -5.23
N PRO A 64 20.78 5.75 -5.68
CA PRO A 64 21.74 6.64 -6.34
C PRO A 64 21.14 7.45 -7.48
N ASP A 65 20.27 6.84 -8.29
CA ASP A 65 19.65 7.47 -9.46
C ASP A 65 18.49 8.41 -9.09
N PHE A 66 17.70 8.06 -8.07
CA PHE A 66 16.52 8.81 -7.61
C PHE A 66 16.81 9.80 -6.48
N LYS A 67 17.98 9.70 -5.83
CA LYS A 67 18.35 10.46 -4.64
C LYS A 67 17.38 10.19 -3.47
N PHE A 68 16.86 11.24 -2.82
CA PHE A 68 16.02 11.14 -1.62
C PHE A 68 14.57 11.37 -1.98
N TRP A 69 13.79 10.32 -1.85
CA TRP A 69 12.36 10.33 -2.18
C TRP A 69 11.59 9.54 -1.13
N GLY A 70 10.29 9.62 -1.18
CA GLY A 70 9.44 8.89 -0.25
C GLY A 70 7.96 9.06 -0.54
N TYR A 71 7.17 8.33 0.24
CA TYR A 71 5.73 8.50 0.29
C TYR A 71 5.36 9.20 1.57
N VAL A 72 4.53 10.23 1.50
CA VAL A 72 4.04 10.99 2.65
C VAL A 72 2.52 11.04 2.65
N ARG A 73 1.91 10.88 3.84
CA ARG A 73 0.48 10.96 4.06
C ARG A 73 0.17 11.69 5.36
N ARG A 74 -1.03 12.22 5.52
CA ARG A 74 -1.45 12.76 6.81
C ARG A 74 -1.74 11.62 7.82
N PRO A 75 -1.55 11.84 9.14
CA PRO A 75 -1.96 10.89 10.16
C PRO A 75 -3.44 10.49 10.01
N GLY A 76 -3.76 9.23 10.29
CA GLY A 76 -5.11 8.69 10.17
C GLY A 76 -5.57 8.39 8.74
N GLN A 77 -4.77 8.72 7.72
CA GLN A 77 -5.11 8.42 6.33
C GLN A 77 -4.45 7.13 5.85
N PRO A 78 -5.10 6.32 5.01
CA PRO A 78 -4.52 5.08 4.49
C PRO A 78 -3.39 5.34 3.51
N TRP A 79 -2.49 4.35 3.32
CA TRP A 79 -1.29 4.49 2.48
C TRP A 79 -1.60 4.75 1.00
N ASN A 80 -2.74 4.31 0.47
CA ASN A 80 -3.14 4.62 -0.91
C ASN A 80 -3.38 6.12 -1.18
N THR A 81 -3.53 6.93 -0.12
CA THR A 81 -3.61 8.39 -0.23
C THR A 81 -2.23 9.05 -0.16
N ALA A 82 -1.17 8.27 0.11
CA ALA A 82 0.17 8.80 0.23
C ALA A 82 0.66 9.38 -1.10
N GLN A 83 1.32 10.53 -1.01
CA GLN A 83 1.89 11.21 -2.14
C GLN A 83 3.37 10.87 -2.28
N LEU A 84 3.80 10.47 -3.48
CA LEU A 84 5.21 10.35 -3.81
C LEU A 84 5.83 11.75 -3.93
N VAL A 85 6.92 11.97 -3.22
CA VAL A 85 7.61 13.26 -3.14
C VAL A 85 9.12 13.10 -3.28
N MET A 86 9.78 14.16 -3.76
CA MET A 86 11.22 14.34 -3.60
C MET A 86 11.47 15.04 -2.27
N LEU A 87 12.32 14.45 -1.43
CA LEU A 87 12.61 14.99 -0.10
C LEU A 87 13.74 16.00 -0.18
N ASN A 88 13.43 17.24 0.19
CA ASN A 88 14.42 18.28 0.39
C ASN A 88 14.90 18.27 1.84
N GLU A 89 16.09 17.73 2.05
CA GLU A 89 16.71 17.55 3.37
C GLU A 89 17.78 18.63 3.65
N LYS A 90 17.74 19.78 2.98
CA LYS A 90 18.73 20.85 3.19
C LYS A 90 18.63 21.47 4.60
N LYS A 91 17.43 21.57 5.17
CA LYS A 91 17.21 22.09 6.51
C LYS A 91 17.53 21.09 7.62
N LYS A 92 17.30 19.82 7.36
CA LYS A 92 17.56 18.72 8.28
C LYS A 92 17.93 17.47 7.49
N LEU A 93 19.14 16.97 7.70
CA LEU A 93 19.58 15.71 7.11
C LEU A 93 18.83 14.54 7.76
N ALA A 94 18.53 13.52 6.96
CA ALA A 94 18.02 12.26 7.48
C ALA A 94 19.09 11.49 8.25
N PRO A 95 18.71 10.56 9.15
CA PRO A 95 19.67 9.83 9.99
C PRO A 95 20.74 9.07 9.21
N ASP A 96 20.41 8.45 8.07
CA ASP A 96 21.37 7.76 7.21
C ASP A 96 22.42 8.69 6.61
N ARG A 97 22.01 9.91 6.28
CA ARG A 97 22.91 10.96 5.76
C ARG A 97 23.80 11.52 6.85
N GLU A 98 23.26 11.78 8.03
CA GLU A 98 24.06 12.20 9.20
C GLU A 98 25.12 11.16 9.57
N ALA A 99 24.75 9.87 9.45
CA ALA A 99 25.66 8.75 9.70
C ALA A 99 26.58 8.41 8.52
N LEU A 100 26.46 9.09 7.36
CA LEU A 100 27.15 8.78 6.11
C LEU A 100 26.91 7.34 5.62
N LYS A 101 25.73 6.77 5.92
CA LYS A 101 25.30 5.40 5.57
C LYS A 101 24.08 5.43 4.65
N PHE A 102 24.24 6.06 3.50
CA PHE A 102 23.14 6.30 2.56
C PHE A 102 22.32 5.03 2.27
N GLY A 103 21.02 5.14 2.49
CA GLY A 103 20.04 4.05 2.29
C GLY A 103 19.96 3.04 3.43
N SER A 104 20.69 3.22 4.53
CA SER A 104 20.59 2.32 5.68
C SER A 104 19.22 2.40 6.38
N ASP A 105 18.46 3.46 6.14
CA ASP A 105 17.11 3.68 6.65
C ASP A 105 16.01 3.53 5.57
N ASN A 106 16.33 2.87 4.44
CA ASN A 106 15.35 2.61 3.41
C ASN A 106 14.14 1.86 3.96
N ASN A 107 12.95 2.37 3.61
CA ASN A 107 11.66 1.87 4.09
C ASN A 107 11.38 2.10 5.58
N TYR A 108 12.21 2.80 6.33
CA TYR A 108 11.88 3.19 7.69
C TYR A 108 10.68 4.14 7.70
N GLU A 109 9.85 4.02 8.74
CA GLU A 109 8.69 4.87 8.93
C GLU A 109 9.00 6.00 9.91
N TYR A 110 8.71 7.22 9.49
CA TYR A 110 8.98 8.42 10.23
C TYR A 110 7.74 9.30 10.39
N LYS A 111 7.65 10.04 11.51
CA LYS A 111 6.96 11.32 11.49
C LYS A 111 7.89 12.33 10.83
N LEU A 112 7.41 12.93 9.77
CA LEU A 112 8.11 13.95 9.01
C LEU A 112 7.47 15.30 9.29
N TYR A 113 8.22 16.18 9.89
CA TYR A 113 7.81 17.58 10.08
C TYR A 113 8.34 18.38 8.89
N GLY A 114 7.50 19.25 8.35
CA GLY A 114 7.83 20.01 7.16
C GLY A 114 6.61 20.35 6.33
N SER A 115 6.84 20.83 5.12
CA SER A 115 5.77 21.25 4.22
C SER A 115 6.15 21.04 2.76
N PHE A 116 5.15 20.98 1.91
CA PHE A 116 5.35 21.11 0.48
C PHE A 116 5.85 22.53 0.18
N SER A 117 6.91 22.63 -0.63
CA SER A 117 7.46 23.95 -1.05
C SER A 117 6.57 24.67 -2.06
N GLY A 118 5.71 23.93 -2.76
CA GLY A 118 5.00 24.38 -3.95
C GLY A 118 5.77 24.10 -5.24
N ASP A 119 7.05 23.83 -5.15
CA ASP A 119 7.90 23.50 -6.29
C ASP A 119 7.75 22.02 -6.69
N LYS A 120 8.21 21.74 -7.90
CA LYS A 120 8.29 20.39 -8.46
C LYS A 120 9.70 20.10 -8.92
N VAL A 121 10.17 18.90 -8.63
CA VAL A 121 11.51 18.42 -8.98
C VAL A 121 11.41 17.42 -10.12
N TYR A 122 12.14 17.68 -11.20
CA TYR A 122 12.29 16.69 -12.27
C TYR A 122 13.25 15.58 -11.82
N GLU A 123 12.80 14.34 -11.98
CA GLU A 123 13.57 13.15 -11.65
C GLU A 123 13.92 12.41 -12.94
N PRO A 124 15.21 12.40 -13.34
CA PRO A 124 15.65 11.89 -14.64
C PRO A 124 15.46 10.38 -14.83
N ALA A 125 15.64 9.56 -13.78
CA ALA A 125 15.59 8.12 -13.90
C ALA A 125 14.18 7.60 -14.24
N SER A 126 13.12 8.25 -13.73
CA SER A 126 11.74 7.96 -14.07
C SER A 126 11.19 8.82 -15.21
N ASN A 127 11.94 9.84 -15.64
CA ASN A 127 11.49 10.88 -16.57
C ASN A 127 10.16 11.53 -16.14
N ARG A 128 10.05 11.86 -14.84
CA ARG A 128 8.83 12.44 -14.25
C ARG A 128 9.15 13.62 -13.36
N VAL A 129 8.11 14.35 -13.01
CA VAL A 129 8.17 15.50 -12.12
C VAL A 129 7.36 15.21 -10.86
N TYR A 130 7.97 15.39 -9.69
CA TYR A 130 7.37 15.13 -8.39
C TYR A 130 7.32 16.40 -7.54
N PRO A 131 6.33 16.54 -6.66
CA PRO A 131 6.32 17.63 -5.70
C PRO A 131 7.50 17.52 -4.74
N GLU A 132 8.02 18.68 -4.34
CA GLU A 132 9.07 18.78 -3.33
C GLU A 132 8.45 18.89 -1.93
N PHE A 133 8.98 18.10 -0.99
CA PHE A 133 8.65 18.19 0.43
C PHE A 133 9.89 18.57 1.23
N VAL A 134 9.87 19.76 1.85
CA VAL A 134 10.97 20.30 2.66
C VAL A 134 10.87 19.75 4.08
N VAL A 135 11.82 18.89 4.46
CA VAL A 135 11.85 18.28 5.80
C VAL A 135 12.58 19.20 6.78
N THR A 136 12.00 19.38 7.95
CA THR A 136 12.57 20.15 9.05
C THR A 136 12.93 19.32 10.28
N ARG A 137 12.30 18.14 10.45
CA ARG A 137 12.60 17.17 11.53
C ARG A 137 12.15 15.77 11.14
N PHE A 138 12.94 14.78 11.55
CA PHE A 138 12.61 13.36 11.52
C PHE A 138 12.36 12.84 12.92
N GLU A 139 11.33 12.02 13.11
CA GLU A 139 11.09 11.26 14.34
C GLU A 139 10.78 9.82 13.95
N LEU A 140 11.64 8.90 14.36
CA LEU A 140 11.52 7.49 13.95
C LEU A 140 10.28 6.86 14.61
N ILE A 141 9.45 6.20 13.78
CA ILE A 141 8.31 5.39 14.24
C ILE A 141 8.70 3.91 14.26
N SER A 142 9.27 3.41 13.16
CA SER A 142 9.61 1.99 13.03
C SER A 142 10.75 1.78 12.04
N THR A 143 11.69 0.90 12.40
CA THR A 143 12.74 0.41 11.50
C THR A 143 12.28 -0.79 10.67
N ASN A 144 11.19 -1.45 11.08
CA ASN A 144 10.60 -2.59 10.36
C ASN A 144 9.08 -2.43 10.31
N PRO A 145 8.59 -1.43 9.57
CA PRO A 145 7.17 -1.22 9.43
C PRO A 145 6.53 -2.25 8.49
N PRO A 146 5.21 -2.51 8.61
CA PRO A 146 4.51 -3.43 7.73
C PRO A 146 4.63 -3.03 6.25
N PRO A 147 4.55 -3.99 5.32
CA PRO A 147 4.57 -3.72 3.88
C PRO A 147 3.47 -2.76 3.46
N ILE A 148 3.76 -1.89 2.50
CA ILE A 148 2.77 -1.00 1.87
C ILE A 148 2.63 -1.26 0.36
N PHE A 149 3.39 -2.20 -0.18
CA PHE A 149 3.38 -2.59 -1.60
C PHE A 149 3.14 -4.09 -1.74
N LYS A 150 2.45 -4.50 -2.81
CA LYS A 150 2.25 -5.92 -3.14
C LYS A 150 3.55 -6.68 -3.33
N THR A 151 4.53 -6.06 -3.98
CA THR A 151 5.84 -6.67 -4.22
C THR A 151 6.56 -7.04 -2.94
N GLN A 152 6.34 -6.30 -1.86
CA GLN A 152 6.91 -6.60 -0.54
C GLN A 152 6.30 -7.86 0.10
N LEU A 153 5.05 -8.20 -0.25
CA LEU A 153 4.36 -9.38 0.27
C LEU A 153 4.72 -10.65 -0.49
N SER A 154 4.98 -10.53 -1.79
CA SER A 154 5.20 -11.72 -2.64
C SER A 154 6.58 -12.35 -2.48
N GLY A 155 7.51 -11.72 -1.76
CA GLY A 155 8.89 -12.18 -1.66
C GLY A 155 9.63 -12.24 -3.00
N ARG A 156 8.98 -11.87 -4.08
CA ARG A 156 9.53 -11.75 -5.41
C ARG A 156 10.07 -10.34 -5.62
N ALA A 157 11.28 -10.12 -5.17
CA ALA A 157 12.12 -9.16 -5.84
C ALA A 157 12.41 -9.75 -7.23
N ASP A 158 11.59 -9.45 -8.21
CA ASP A 158 11.91 -9.79 -9.59
C ASP A 158 13.15 -9.00 -9.99
N ALA A 159 14.30 -9.65 -9.85
CA ALA A 159 15.61 -9.13 -10.26
C ALA A 159 15.71 -8.86 -11.77
N ALA A 160 14.65 -9.13 -12.52
CA ALA A 160 14.58 -8.99 -13.97
C ALA A 160 13.88 -7.70 -14.46
N GLN A 161 13.34 -6.87 -13.58
CA GLN A 161 12.74 -5.60 -14.02
C GLN A 161 13.80 -4.52 -14.18
N THR A 162 14.41 -4.48 -15.34
CA THR A 162 15.23 -3.36 -15.85
C THR A 162 14.45 -2.06 -16.06
N ARG A 163 13.16 -2.03 -15.75
CA ARG A 163 12.29 -0.87 -15.88
C ARG A 163 11.91 -0.34 -14.50
N PHE A 164 12.19 0.92 -14.24
CA PHE A 164 11.73 1.60 -13.02
C PHE A 164 10.20 1.67 -13.02
N VAL A 165 9.56 0.78 -12.30
CA VAL A 165 8.12 0.83 -12.05
C VAL A 165 7.89 1.53 -10.72
N ILE A 166 7.14 2.63 -10.76
CA ILE A 166 6.70 3.31 -9.55
C ILE A 166 5.44 2.59 -9.09
N GLU A 167 5.61 1.78 -8.06
CA GLU A 167 4.50 1.10 -7.42
C GLU A 167 3.75 2.09 -6.53
N LYS A 168 2.42 2.07 -6.60
CA LYS A 168 1.58 2.81 -5.67
C LYS A 168 1.31 1.97 -4.44
N PRO A 169 1.27 2.59 -3.24
CA PRO A 169 0.79 1.89 -2.06
C PRO A 169 -0.65 1.40 -2.25
N GLU A 170 -0.92 0.21 -1.77
CA GLU A 170 -2.24 -0.40 -1.92
C GLU A 170 -3.28 0.26 -1.00
N PRO A 171 -4.55 0.33 -1.41
CA PRO A 171 -5.61 0.97 -0.62
C PRO A 171 -5.89 0.26 0.70
N GLU A 172 -5.55 -1.02 0.78
CA GLU A 172 -5.93 -1.88 1.89
C GLU A 172 -4.75 -2.25 2.80
N PHE A 173 -3.65 -1.49 2.67
CA PHE A 173 -2.50 -1.54 3.55
C PHE A 173 -2.32 -0.23 4.27
#